data_da7a25a92e1ff878b7a2e77c5996a483
#
_entry.id   da7a25a92e1ff878b7a2e77c5996a483
#
_cell.length_a   1.000
_cell.length_b   1.000
_cell.length_c   1.000
_cell.angle_alpha   90.00
_cell.angle_beta   90.00
_cell.angle_gamma   90.00
#
_symmetry.space_group_name_H-M   'P 1'
#
loop_
_entity.id
_entity.type
_entity.pdbx_description
1 polymer ?
#
loop_
_entity_poly.entity_id
_entity_poly.type
_entity_poly.pdbx_seq_one_letter_code
_entity_poly.pdbx_strand_id
1 'polypeptide(L)'
;MISIIIPTLNEEKNIFIISKKLLRLKIVSEIIFVDDNSTDKTLLEIKNIKNKKVFGYLRKAKTRDLSKSVIFGIKKANNDVVLVMDCDLQHDSNYIQHMWKKFKIKECDIVIGSRFEKKLLSGNLGFFRSMLSRLAIFLISVIFGNKSSDPLSGFFMCKKELVNKNAHLYYAKGYKILFDILFNSKGNLKTIDYNIVFKKRNYEKSKFNLSIIWLFIRQMIYTILLVKK
;
A
#
# COMPACT_ATOMS: atom_id res chain seq x y z
N MET A 1 -5.96 -1.76 18.02
CA MET A 1 -6.89 -1.64 16.89
C MET A 1 -6.15 -0.99 15.74
N ILE A 2 -6.59 -1.21 14.49
CA ILE A 2 -5.97 -0.63 13.29
C ILE A 2 -7.03 -0.02 12.38
N SER A 3 -6.61 0.98 11.60
CA SER A 3 -7.35 1.52 10.45
C SER A 3 -6.83 0.89 9.17
N ILE A 4 -7.71 0.40 8.31
CA ILE A 4 -7.31 -0.13 7.00
C ILE A 4 -7.59 0.93 5.93
N ILE A 5 -6.58 1.27 5.15
CA ILE A 5 -6.63 2.24 4.07
C ILE A 5 -6.62 1.51 2.73
N ILE A 6 -7.65 1.72 1.94
CA ILE A 6 -7.84 1.06 0.64
C ILE A 6 -8.06 2.13 -0.44
N PRO A 7 -7.01 2.49 -1.19
CA PRO A 7 -7.19 3.34 -2.36
C PRO A 7 -7.95 2.57 -3.44
N THR A 8 -8.97 3.19 -4.03
CA THR A 8 -9.82 2.57 -5.04
C THR A 8 -9.89 3.38 -6.33
N LEU A 9 -9.93 2.68 -7.46
CA LEU A 9 -10.20 3.24 -8.76
C LEU A 9 -10.81 2.16 -9.66
N ASN A 10 -12.11 2.27 -9.95
CA ASN A 10 -12.89 1.31 -10.73
C ASN A 10 -12.80 -0.13 -10.15
N GLU A 11 -13.28 -0.30 -8.93
CA GLU A 11 -13.19 -1.54 -8.14
C GLU A 11 -14.59 -2.03 -7.69
N GLU A 12 -15.67 -1.66 -8.39
CA GLU A 12 -17.06 -1.93 -7.99
C GLU A 12 -17.31 -3.36 -7.53
N LYS A 13 -16.72 -4.35 -8.24
CA LYS A 13 -16.91 -5.80 -7.97
C LYS A 13 -16.22 -6.29 -6.72
N ASN A 14 -15.20 -5.55 -6.26
CA ASN A 14 -14.34 -5.97 -5.15
C ASN A 14 -14.78 -5.37 -3.80
N ILE A 15 -15.46 -4.21 -3.79
CA ILE A 15 -15.80 -3.44 -2.59
C ILE A 15 -16.53 -4.28 -1.55
N PHE A 16 -17.62 -4.94 -1.94
CA PHE A 16 -18.42 -5.75 -1.02
C PHE A 16 -17.63 -6.93 -0.46
N ILE A 17 -16.89 -7.62 -1.33
CA ILE A 17 -16.13 -8.83 -0.97
C ILE A 17 -15.02 -8.50 0.05
N ILE A 18 -14.24 -7.46 -0.22
CA ILE A 18 -13.13 -7.07 0.65
C ILE A 18 -13.66 -6.56 1.99
N SER A 19 -14.70 -5.74 1.99
CA SER A 19 -15.33 -5.25 3.21
C SER A 19 -15.82 -6.38 4.12
N LYS A 20 -16.51 -7.38 3.55
CA LYS A 20 -16.99 -8.55 4.31
C LYS A 20 -15.84 -9.35 4.94
N LYS A 21 -14.71 -9.49 4.24
CA LYS A 21 -13.52 -10.18 4.79
C LYS A 21 -12.88 -9.39 5.92
N LEU A 22 -12.72 -8.09 5.76
CA LEU A 22 -12.04 -7.24 6.73
C LEU A 22 -12.87 -7.00 8.00
N LEU A 23 -14.18 -6.87 7.89
CA LEU A 23 -15.10 -6.70 9.02
C LEU A 23 -15.13 -7.90 9.98
N ARG A 24 -14.69 -9.08 9.53
CA ARG A 24 -14.55 -10.28 10.38
C ARG A 24 -13.33 -10.22 11.31
N LEU A 25 -12.39 -9.34 11.03
CA LEU A 25 -11.15 -9.23 11.81
C LEU A 25 -11.38 -8.34 13.04
N LYS A 26 -11.31 -8.93 14.25
CA LYS A 26 -11.55 -8.21 15.52
C LYS A 26 -10.62 -7.00 15.74
N ILE A 27 -9.41 -7.03 15.16
CA ILE A 27 -8.42 -5.95 15.29
C ILE A 27 -8.76 -4.73 14.42
N VAL A 28 -9.65 -4.86 13.44
CA VAL A 28 -10.05 -3.79 12.52
C VAL A 28 -11.14 -2.95 13.18
N SER A 29 -10.84 -1.68 13.44
CA SER A 29 -11.81 -0.71 13.98
C SER A 29 -12.46 0.11 12.89
N GLU A 30 -11.75 0.35 11.79
CA GLU A 30 -12.29 1.09 10.64
C GLU A 30 -11.63 0.66 9.32
N ILE A 31 -12.40 0.78 8.25
CA ILE A 31 -11.99 0.57 6.86
C ILE A 31 -12.25 1.88 6.12
N ILE A 32 -11.22 2.46 5.55
CA ILE A 32 -11.27 3.73 4.85
C ILE A 32 -10.99 3.49 3.37
N PHE A 33 -12.04 3.55 2.57
CA PHE A 33 -11.93 3.57 1.12
C PHE A 33 -11.66 5.00 0.65
N VAL A 34 -10.67 5.17 -0.19
CA VAL A 34 -10.37 6.45 -0.82
C VAL A 34 -10.53 6.30 -2.33
N ASP A 35 -11.68 6.74 -2.82
CA ASP A 35 -12.00 6.69 -4.24
C ASP A 35 -11.30 7.80 -5.01
N ASP A 36 -10.50 7.42 -5.98
CA ASP A 36 -9.69 8.32 -6.79
C ASP A 36 -10.41 8.73 -8.09
N ASN A 37 -11.67 9.17 -7.95
CA ASN A 37 -12.54 9.57 -9.04
C ASN A 37 -12.84 8.42 -10.02
N SER A 38 -13.40 7.33 -9.50
CA SER A 38 -13.89 6.18 -10.29
C SER A 38 -15.00 6.60 -11.25
N THR A 39 -15.07 5.92 -12.38
CA THR A 39 -16.09 6.13 -13.41
C THR A 39 -17.17 5.04 -13.43
N ASP A 40 -16.98 3.98 -12.63
CA ASP A 40 -17.93 2.89 -12.41
C ASP A 40 -18.75 3.11 -11.13
N LYS A 41 -19.39 2.06 -10.63
CA LYS A 41 -20.22 2.10 -9.42
C LYS A 41 -19.42 1.99 -8.10
N THR A 42 -18.09 2.08 -8.13
CA THR A 42 -17.24 1.92 -6.94
C THR A 42 -17.70 2.76 -5.75
N LEU A 43 -17.92 4.06 -5.96
CA LEU A 43 -18.36 4.96 -4.88
C LEU A 43 -19.77 4.62 -4.36
N LEU A 44 -20.67 4.18 -5.25
CA LEU A 44 -22.01 3.73 -4.89
C LEU A 44 -21.93 2.47 -4.02
N GLU A 45 -21.14 1.49 -4.42
CA GLU A 45 -20.93 0.25 -3.67
C GLU A 45 -20.37 0.50 -2.26
N ILE A 46 -19.41 1.43 -2.13
CA ILE A 46 -18.89 1.85 -0.82
C ILE A 46 -20.02 2.43 0.05
N LYS A 47 -20.86 3.31 -0.50
CA LYS A 47 -21.99 3.94 0.22
C LYS A 47 -23.06 2.92 0.61
N ASN A 48 -23.26 1.87 -0.16
CA ASN A 48 -24.22 0.80 0.10
C ASN A 48 -23.82 -0.09 1.29
N ILE A 49 -22.56 -0.04 1.74
CA ILE A 49 -22.14 -0.80 2.92
C ILE A 49 -22.63 -0.10 4.18
N LYS A 50 -23.76 -0.54 4.70
CA LYS A 50 -24.36 -0.03 5.94
C LYS A 50 -23.61 -0.57 7.18
N ASN A 51 -22.38 -0.13 7.42
CA ASN A 51 -21.60 -0.51 8.59
C ASN A 51 -20.82 0.70 9.13
N LYS A 52 -20.98 0.97 10.43
CA LYS A 52 -20.34 2.12 11.11
C LYS A 52 -18.80 2.12 11.10
N LYS A 53 -18.18 1.00 10.74
CA LYS A 53 -16.73 0.89 10.60
C LYS A 53 -16.23 1.17 9.18
N VAL A 54 -17.11 1.38 8.21
CA VAL A 54 -16.74 1.59 6.80
C VAL A 54 -16.96 3.04 6.41
N PHE A 55 -15.90 3.66 5.94
CA PHE A 55 -15.88 5.05 5.51
C PHE A 55 -15.45 5.14 4.05
N GLY A 56 -16.16 5.94 3.26
CA GLY A 56 -15.84 6.21 1.86
C GLY A 56 -15.55 7.68 1.64
N TYR A 57 -14.39 7.99 1.07
CA TYR A 57 -14.00 9.34 0.72
C TYR A 57 -13.73 9.46 -0.77
N LEU A 58 -14.33 10.45 -1.42
CA LEU A 58 -14.02 10.80 -2.80
C LEU A 58 -12.88 11.83 -2.80
N ARG A 59 -11.75 11.49 -3.41
CA ARG A 59 -10.65 12.43 -3.66
C ARG A 59 -10.90 13.17 -4.97
N LYS A 60 -11.55 14.34 -4.89
CA LYS A 60 -11.77 15.22 -6.04
C LYS A 60 -10.45 15.88 -6.44
N ALA A 61 -9.73 15.32 -7.38
CA ALA A 61 -8.50 15.90 -7.91
C ALA A 61 -8.45 15.83 -9.45
N LYS A 62 -7.76 16.80 -10.06
CA LYS A 62 -7.57 16.85 -11.53
C LYS A 62 -6.83 15.62 -12.06
N THR A 63 -5.94 15.03 -11.25
CA THR A 63 -5.15 13.87 -11.63
C THR A 63 -5.33 12.73 -10.63
N ARG A 64 -5.58 11.53 -11.14
CA ARG A 64 -5.62 10.29 -10.38
C ARG A 64 -4.23 9.94 -9.87
N ASP A 65 -4.12 9.55 -8.59
CA ASP A 65 -2.84 9.23 -7.98
C ASP A 65 -3.01 8.38 -6.72
N LEU A 66 -2.52 7.14 -6.79
CA LEU A 66 -2.66 6.17 -5.70
C LEU A 66 -1.92 6.63 -4.44
N SER A 67 -0.70 7.16 -4.57
CA SER A 67 0.09 7.60 -3.42
C SER A 67 -0.61 8.71 -2.66
N LYS A 68 -1.23 9.66 -3.36
CA LYS A 68 -2.02 10.74 -2.74
C LYS A 68 -3.28 10.21 -2.07
N SER A 69 -3.94 9.22 -2.67
CA SER A 69 -5.12 8.58 -2.08
C SER A 69 -4.77 7.86 -0.79
N VAL A 70 -3.63 7.17 -0.73
CA VAL A 70 -3.11 6.53 0.50
C VAL A 70 -2.82 7.57 1.58
N ILE A 71 -2.06 8.62 1.27
CA ILE A 71 -1.74 9.69 2.24
C ILE A 71 -3.02 10.35 2.75
N PHE A 72 -3.99 10.61 1.87
CA PHE A 72 -5.28 11.19 2.26
C PHE A 72 -6.02 10.27 3.25
N GLY A 73 -6.09 8.97 2.95
CA GLY A 73 -6.73 7.98 3.84
C GLY A 73 -6.03 7.87 5.18
N ILE A 74 -4.69 7.87 5.21
CA ILE A 74 -3.91 7.85 6.46
C ILE A 74 -4.21 9.07 7.32
N LYS A 75 -4.32 10.26 6.73
CA LYS A 75 -4.70 11.49 7.47
C LYS A 75 -6.11 11.40 8.08
N LYS A 76 -7.04 10.68 7.44
CA LYS A 76 -8.42 10.46 7.92
C LYS A 76 -8.56 9.36 8.98
N ALA A 77 -7.55 8.50 9.11
CA ALA A 77 -7.57 7.40 10.07
C ALA A 77 -7.62 7.90 11.53
N ASN A 78 -8.36 7.18 12.38
CA ASN A 78 -8.47 7.50 13.82
C ASN A 78 -7.45 6.73 14.66
N ASN A 79 -6.93 5.59 14.17
CA ASN A 79 -5.96 4.79 14.94
C ASN A 79 -4.53 5.20 14.64
N ASP A 80 -3.65 4.97 15.63
CA ASP A 80 -2.20 5.24 15.51
C ASP A 80 -1.49 4.27 14.58
N VAL A 81 -2.09 3.12 14.32
CA VAL A 81 -1.55 2.13 13.40
C VAL A 81 -2.48 1.97 12.21
N VAL A 82 -1.91 2.13 11.03
CA VAL A 82 -2.62 2.00 9.75
C VAL A 82 -2.06 0.84 8.95
N LEU A 83 -2.94 0.16 8.23
CA LEU A 83 -2.57 -0.84 7.22
C LEU A 83 -3.05 -0.35 5.87
N VAL A 84 -2.16 -0.36 4.89
CA VAL A 84 -2.46 -0.06 3.49
C VAL A 84 -2.56 -1.36 2.71
N MET A 85 -3.58 -1.51 1.86
CA MET A 85 -3.74 -2.64 0.96
C MET A 85 -4.52 -2.29 -0.29
N ASP A 86 -4.29 -3.02 -1.38
CA ASP A 86 -5.05 -2.86 -2.61
C ASP A 86 -6.45 -3.49 -2.50
N CYS A 87 -7.41 -3.00 -3.30
CA CYS A 87 -8.79 -3.47 -3.33
C CYS A 87 -8.98 -4.78 -4.13
N ASP A 88 -8.03 -5.18 -4.95
CA ASP A 88 -8.13 -6.21 -5.98
C ASP A 88 -8.12 -7.68 -5.49
N LEU A 89 -8.22 -7.88 -4.19
CA LEU A 89 -8.25 -9.19 -3.51
C LEU A 89 -6.98 -10.05 -3.66
N GLN A 90 -5.89 -9.48 -4.17
CA GLN A 90 -4.62 -10.19 -4.29
C GLN A 90 -3.93 -10.37 -2.92
N HIS A 91 -4.18 -9.48 -1.98
CA HIS A 91 -3.69 -9.56 -0.61
C HIS A 91 -4.66 -10.37 0.26
N ASP A 92 -4.19 -11.48 0.86
CA ASP A 92 -5.03 -12.26 1.77
C ASP A 92 -5.19 -11.55 3.11
N SER A 93 -6.43 -11.26 3.49
CA SER A 93 -6.76 -10.61 4.75
C SER A 93 -6.30 -11.40 6.00
N ASN A 94 -6.05 -12.71 5.87
CA ASN A 94 -5.55 -13.55 6.96
C ASN A 94 -4.16 -13.12 7.43
N TYR A 95 -3.32 -12.56 6.54
CA TYR A 95 -2.00 -12.05 6.91
C TYR A 95 -2.07 -10.84 7.86
N ILE A 96 -3.17 -10.09 7.87
CA ILE A 96 -3.31 -8.87 8.68
C ILE A 96 -3.12 -9.14 10.18
N GLN A 97 -3.70 -10.23 10.69
CA GLN A 97 -3.54 -10.61 12.10
C GLN A 97 -2.09 -10.98 12.45
N HIS A 98 -1.40 -11.66 11.55
CA HIS A 98 0.00 -12.04 11.73
C HIS A 98 0.93 -10.83 11.67
N MET A 99 0.70 -9.92 10.73
CA MET A 99 1.42 -8.65 10.63
C MET A 99 1.22 -7.81 11.89
N TRP A 100 -0.02 -7.73 12.40
CA TRP A 100 -0.33 -7.04 13.66
C TRP A 100 0.43 -7.62 14.85
N LYS A 101 0.46 -8.95 14.98
CA LYS A 101 1.25 -9.62 16.03
C LYS A 101 2.73 -9.25 15.94
N LYS A 102 3.33 -9.33 14.73
CA LYS A 102 4.72 -8.92 14.51
C LYS A 102 4.96 -7.44 14.86
N PHE A 103 4.05 -6.57 14.44
CA PHE A 103 4.12 -5.14 14.72
C PHE A 103 4.19 -4.84 16.23
N LYS A 104 3.33 -5.50 17.02
CA LYS A 104 3.27 -5.32 18.47
C LYS A 104 4.49 -5.90 19.20
N ILE A 105 4.90 -7.14 18.87
CA ILE A 105 5.97 -7.85 19.56
C ILE A 105 7.34 -7.22 19.28
N LYS A 106 7.58 -6.74 18.04
CA LYS A 106 8.88 -6.24 17.60
C LYS A 106 9.06 -4.75 17.78
N GLU A 107 8.03 -4.04 18.21
CA GLU A 107 8.05 -2.57 18.39
C GLU A 107 8.62 -1.84 17.18
N CYS A 108 8.20 -2.26 16.00
CA CYS A 108 8.72 -1.72 14.75
C CYS A 108 7.88 -0.53 14.25
N ASP A 109 8.43 0.21 13.30
CA ASP A 109 7.73 1.33 12.66
C ASP A 109 6.89 0.88 11.48
N ILE A 110 7.36 -0.17 10.77
CA ILE A 110 6.70 -0.71 9.57
C ILE A 110 6.81 -2.24 9.55
N VAL A 111 5.70 -2.92 9.24
CA VAL A 111 5.67 -4.32 8.79
C VAL A 111 5.23 -4.36 7.34
N ILE A 112 6.02 -4.99 6.48
CA ILE A 112 5.81 -5.04 5.03
C ILE A 112 5.44 -6.45 4.62
N GLY A 113 4.33 -6.61 3.91
CA GLY A 113 3.97 -7.86 3.25
C GLY A 113 4.85 -8.07 2.02
N SER A 114 5.91 -8.87 2.17
CA SER A 114 6.90 -9.11 1.12
C SER A 114 6.53 -10.32 0.26
N ARG A 115 6.63 -10.15 -1.06
CA ARG A 115 6.44 -11.20 -2.07
C ARG A 115 7.74 -11.93 -2.42
N PHE A 116 8.88 -11.43 -1.96
CA PHE A 116 10.22 -11.82 -2.46
C PHE A 116 11.18 -12.36 -1.40
N GLU A 117 10.72 -12.57 -0.17
CA GLU A 117 11.58 -13.17 0.84
C GLU A 117 11.81 -14.66 0.53
N LYS A 118 13.09 -15.05 0.48
CA LYS A 118 13.67 -16.39 0.31
C LYS A 118 12.78 -17.49 -0.30
N LYS A 119 13.02 -17.79 -1.59
CA LYS A 119 12.60 -19.00 -2.33
C LYS A 119 11.15 -19.17 -2.76
N LEU A 120 10.17 -18.40 -2.30
CA LEU A 120 8.82 -18.49 -2.82
C LEU A 120 8.65 -17.53 -4.01
N LEU A 121 8.91 -18.02 -5.20
CA LEU A 121 8.33 -17.49 -6.43
C LEU A 121 6.81 -17.64 -6.32
N SER A 122 6.13 -16.71 -5.69
CA SER A 122 4.67 -16.72 -5.64
C SER A 122 4.12 -16.40 -7.04
N GLY A 123 3.86 -17.44 -7.77
CA GLY A 123 3.77 -17.59 -9.20
C GLY A 123 2.63 -16.95 -9.95
N ASN A 124 2.06 -15.83 -9.51
CA ASN A 124 0.93 -15.19 -10.20
C ASN A 124 1.24 -13.81 -10.83
N LEU A 125 2.47 -13.34 -10.70
CA LEU A 125 2.99 -12.25 -11.53
C LEU A 125 3.55 -12.89 -12.81
N GLY A 126 3.13 -12.44 -13.99
CA GLY A 126 3.74 -12.90 -15.25
C GLY A 126 5.26 -12.78 -15.17
N PHE A 127 6.00 -13.73 -15.73
CA PHE A 127 7.46 -13.85 -15.66
C PHE A 127 8.19 -12.51 -15.89
N PHE A 128 7.80 -11.78 -16.93
CA PHE A 128 8.39 -10.48 -17.29
C PHE A 128 8.22 -9.41 -16.19
N ARG A 129 7.03 -9.36 -15.57
CA ARG A 129 6.74 -8.40 -14.50
C ARG A 129 7.49 -8.73 -13.22
N SER A 130 7.66 -10.02 -12.92
CA SER A 130 8.46 -10.48 -11.79
C SER A 130 9.93 -10.12 -11.96
N MET A 131 10.49 -10.34 -13.15
CA MET A 131 11.87 -10.00 -13.50
C MET A 131 12.12 -8.48 -13.38
N LEU A 132 11.22 -7.66 -13.95
CA LEU A 132 11.32 -6.21 -13.88
C LEU A 132 11.23 -5.69 -12.44
N SER A 133 10.35 -6.27 -11.62
CA SER A 133 10.25 -5.93 -10.19
C SER A 133 11.52 -6.29 -9.42
N ARG A 134 12.14 -7.43 -9.70
CA ARG A 134 13.41 -7.83 -9.07
C ARG A 134 14.56 -6.91 -9.46
N LEU A 135 14.64 -6.53 -10.74
CA LEU A 135 15.64 -5.58 -11.21
C LEU A 135 15.47 -4.22 -10.50
N ALA A 136 14.23 -3.73 -10.40
CA ALA A 136 13.95 -2.49 -9.68
C ALA A 136 14.34 -2.58 -8.20
N ILE A 137 14.03 -3.68 -7.51
CA ILE A 137 14.42 -3.91 -6.11
C ILE A 137 15.94 -3.97 -5.96
N PHE A 138 16.63 -4.65 -6.87
CA PHE A 138 18.10 -4.70 -6.89
C PHE A 138 18.69 -3.29 -7.04
N LEU A 139 18.22 -2.50 -8.00
CA LEU A 139 18.68 -1.11 -8.17
C LEU A 139 18.42 -0.25 -6.93
N ILE A 140 17.24 -0.41 -6.30
CA ILE A 140 16.93 0.27 -5.03
C ILE A 140 17.94 -0.11 -3.95
N SER A 141 18.24 -1.39 -3.78
CA SER A 141 19.16 -1.86 -2.74
C SER A 141 20.59 -1.33 -2.94
N VAL A 142 21.04 -1.22 -4.18
CA VAL A 142 22.37 -0.67 -4.52
C VAL A 142 22.43 0.84 -4.27
N ILE A 143 21.38 1.58 -4.62
CA ILE A 143 21.40 3.06 -4.56
C ILE A 143 21.05 3.57 -3.16
N PHE A 144 20.06 2.97 -2.49
CA PHE A 144 19.45 3.49 -1.26
C PHE A 144 19.70 2.61 -0.02
N GLY A 145 20.34 1.46 -0.22
CA GLY A 145 20.49 0.46 0.83
C GLY A 145 19.28 -0.45 0.99
N ASN A 146 19.45 -1.49 1.82
CA ASN A 146 18.49 -2.59 1.96
C ASN A 146 17.60 -2.39 3.18
N LYS A 147 16.44 -1.73 3.03
CA LYS A 147 15.45 -1.52 4.10
C LYS A 147 14.33 -2.56 4.12
N SER A 148 14.13 -3.29 3.02
CA SER A 148 13.11 -4.33 2.87
C SER A 148 13.41 -5.18 1.64
N SER A 149 12.98 -6.44 1.65
CA SER A 149 13.02 -7.34 0.48
C SER A 149 11.97 -6.97 -0.59
N ASP A 150 10.95 -6.17 -0.24
CA ASP A 150 9.93 -5.69 -1.17
C ASP A 150 9.54 -4.22 -0.90
N PRO A 151 10.43 -3.26 -1.18
CA PRO A 151 10.17 -1.84 -0.95
C PRO A 151 9.09 -1.25 -1.87
N LEU A 152 8.58 -2.04 -2.82
CA LEU A 152 7.54 -1.67 -3.78
C LEU A 152 6.19 -2.31 -3.47
N SER A 153 6.05 -2.96 -2.31
CA SER A 153 4.79 -3.58 -1.89
C SER A 153 3.68 -2.55 -1.68
N GLY A 154 2.46 -2.90 -2.10
CA GLY A 154 1.23 -2.17 -1.78
C GLY A 154 0.56 -2.65 -0.48
N PHE A 155 1.19 -3.59 0.26
CA PHE A 155 0.64 -4.19 1.46
C PHE A 155 1.58 -4.01 2.65
N PHE A 156 1.29 -3.04 3.50
CA PHE A 156 2.14 -2.74 4.64
C PHE A 156 1.33 -2.13 5.80
N MET A 157 1.86 -2.31 7.01
CA MET A 157 1.33 -1.73 8.24
C MET A 157 2.37 -0.79 8.83
N CYS A 158 1.98 0.42 9.24
CA CYS A 158 2.92 1.37 9.81
C CYS A 158 2.26 2.27 10.88
N LYS A 159 3.09 2.98 11.65
CA LYS A 159 2.64 4.06 12.52
C LYS A 159 2.10 5.21 11.68
N LYS A 160 0.88 5.68 11.97
CA LYS A 160 0.25 6.84 11.30
C LYS A 160 1.14 8.09 11.41
N GLU A 161 1.72 8.30 12.58
CA GLU A 161 2.58 9.45 12.87
C GLU A 161 3.79 9.52 11.94
N LEU A 162 4.40 8.37 11.59
CA LEU A 162 5.51 8.30 10.65
C LEU A 162 5.16 8.98 9.32
N VAL A 163 3.98 8.67 8.78
CA VAL A 163 3.54 9.25 7.51
C VAL A 163 3.19 10.72 7.66
N ASN A 164 2.46 11.08 8.73
CA ASN A 164 2.03 12.46 8.95
C ASN A 164 3.20 13.42 9.12
N LYS A 165 4.24 13.03 9.86
CA LYS A 165 5.45 13.86 10.07
C LYS A 165 6.28 14.05 8.81
N ASN A 166 6.31 13.05 7.93
CA ASN A 166 7.22 13.03 6.79
C ASN A 166 6.54 13.25 5.42
N ALA A 167 5.21 13.35 5.35
CA ALA A 167 4.47 13.46 4.09
C ALA A 167 4.93 14.63 3.19
N HIS A 168 5.47 15.69 3.77
CA HIS A 168 6.02 16.85 3.04
C HIS A 168 7.33 16.54 2.29
N LEU A 169 8.02 15.46 2.67
CA LEU A 169 9.26 14.98 2.02
C LEU A 169 8.99 13.97 0.91
N TYR A 170 7.76 13.46 0.80
CA TYR A 170 7.43 12.41 -0.15
C TYR A 170 7.25 12.99 -1.55
N TYR A 171 7.71 12.26 -2.55
CA TYR A 171 7.40 12.56 -3.94
C TYR A 171 5.89 12.51 -4.19
N ALA A 172 5.23 11.56 -3.52
CA ALA A 172 3.78 11.43 -3.45
C ALA A 172 3.09 11.46 -4.82
N LYS A 173 3.70 10.87 -5.84
CA LYS A 173 3.13 10.70 -7.18
C LYS A 173 3.29 9.26 -7.64
N GLY A 174 2.23 8.71 -8.27
CA GLY A 174 2.24 7.36 -8.82
C GLY A 174 1.80 6.30 -7.82
N TYR A 175 2.45 5.12 -7.85
CA TYR A 175 1.92 3.89 -7.24
C TYR A 175 2.79 3.33 -6.11
N LYS A 176 3.92 3.98 -5.75
CA LYS A 176 4.95 3.40 -4.87
C LYS A 176 5.18 4.21 -3.61
N ILE A 177 4.08 4.45 -2.87
CA ILE A 177 4.12 5.24 -1.63
C ILE A 177 5.02 4.60 -0.54
N LEU A 178 5.10 3.26 -0.47
CA LEU A 178 5.99 2.60 0.48
C LEU A 178 7.45 2.97 0.25
N PHE A 179 7.89 3.13 -1.02
CA PHE A 179 9.23 3.60 -1.34
C PHE A 179 9.50 4.99 -0.73
N ASP A 180 8.56 5.94 -0.87
CA ASP A 180 8.69 7.26 -0.23
C ASP A 180 8.80 7.13 1.31
N ILE A 181 7.95 6.32 1.92
CA ILE A 181 7.95 6.12 3.38
C ILE A 181 9.31 5.55 3.83
N LEU A 182 9.85 4.58 3.11
CA LEU A 182 11.11 3.93 3.49
C LEU A 182 12.33 4.85 3.33
N PHE A 183 12.39 5.60 2.24
CA PHE A 183 13.64 6.29 1.85
C PHE A 183 13.60 7.81 2.03
N ASN A 184 12.40 8.43 2.10
CA ASN A 184 12.25 9.87 2.30
C ASN A 184 11.81 10.25 3.73
N SER A 185 11.50 9.28 4.61
CA SER A 185 11.25 9.60 6.02
C SER A 185 12.55 9.85 6.77
N LYS A 186 12.52 10.82 7.67
CA LYS A 186 13.64 11.11 8.57
C LYS A 186 13.76 10.05 9.67
N GLY A 187 14.99 9.79 10.09
CA GLY A 187 15.32 8.84 11.15
C GLY A 187 15.58 7.41 10.67
N ASN A 188 16.04 6.57 11.59
CA ASN A 188 16.31 5.17 11.31
C ASN A 188 15.06 4.33 11.55
N LEU A 189 14.39 3.91 10.48
CA LEU A 189 13.15 3.14 10.54
C LEU A 189 13.43 1.67 10.88
N LYS A 190 12.74 1.16 11.89
CA LYS A 190 12.72 -0.27 12.21
C LYS A 190 11.69 -0.98 11.36
N THR A 191 12.15 -1.63 10.29
CA THR A 191 11.30 -2.33 9.31
C THR A 191 11.36 -3.84 9.52
N ILE A 192 10.25 -4.54 9.25
CA ILE A 192 10.15 -5.99 9.31
C ILE A 192 9.38 -6.48 8.09
N ASP A 193 9.94 -7.44 7.38
CA ASP A 193 9.26 -8.14 6.30
C ASP A 193 8.44 -9.32 6.85
N TYR A 194 7.28 -9.52 6.27
CA TYR A 194 6.41 -10.66 6.49
C TYR A 194 6.08 -11.31 5.15
N ASN A 195 6.42 -12.58 5.00
CA ASN A 195 6.20 -13.32 3.75
C ASN A 195 4.72 -13.48 3.45
N ILE A 196 4.33 -13.09 2.27
CA ILE A 196 2.98 -13.28 1.75
C ILE A 196 3.00 -14.02 0.41
N VAL A 197 1.93 -14.79 0.17
CA VAL A 197 1.63 -15.35 -1.15
C VAL A 197 0.65 -14.41 -1.84
N PHE A 198 1.06 -13.90 -2.99
CA PHE A 198 0.26 -12.98 -3.79
C PHE A 198 -0.76 -13.77 -4.62
N LYS A 199 -2.06 -13.55 -4.39
CA LYS A 199 -3.12 -14.26 -5.10
C LYS A 199 -3.31 -13.74 -6.52
N LYS A 200 -3.92 -14.56 -7.38
CA LYS A 200 -4.37 -14.14 -8.70
C LYS A 200 -5.50 -13.13 -8.59
N ARG A 201 -5.52 -12.10 -9.45
CA ARG A 201 -6.65 -11.16 -9.54
C ARG A 201 -7.92 -11.87 -9.98
N ASN A 202 -9.06 -11.51 -9.38
CA ASN A 202 -10.32 -12.13 -9.73
C ASN A 202 -11.02 -11.45 -10.91
N TYR A 203 -10.96 -10.11 -11.02
CA TYR A 203 -11.88 -9.39 -11.91
C TYR A 203 -11.24 -8.37 -12.85
N GLU A 204 -10.08 -7.78 -12.57
CA GLU A 204 -9.57 -6.67 -13.37
C GLU A 204 -8.23 -6.93 -14.05
N LYS A 205 -8.01 -6.24 -15.19
CA LYS A 205 -6.71 -6.23 -15.87
C LYS A 205 -5.70 -5.36 -15.11
N SER A 206 -4.42 -5.71 -15.18
CA SER A 206 -3.34 -4.92 -14.61
C SER A 206 -3.28 -3.53 -15.26
N LYS A 207 -3.28 -2.48 -14.45
CA LYS A 207 -3.12 -1.08 -14.90
C LYS A 207 -1.64 -0.73 -15.20
N PHE A 208 -0.77 -1.74 -15.26
CA PHE A 208 0.66 -1.55 -15.52
C PHE A 208 0.91 -1.09 -16.96
N ASN A 209 1.59 0.04 -17.11
CA ASN A 209 2.03 0.61 -18.40
C ASN A 209 3.40 1.30 -18.25
N LEU A 210 4.00 1.73 -19.37
CA LEU A 210 5.30 2.40 -19.39
C LEU A 210 5.34 3.70 -18.59
N SER A 211 4.21 4.41 -18.49
CA SER A 211 4.14 5.65 -17.70
C SER A 211 4.38 5.41 -16.20
N ILE A 212 4.03 4.23 -15.68
CA ILE A 212 4.29 3.85 -14.28
C ILE A 212 5.80 3.70 -14.04
N ILE A 213 6.50 3.09 -14.98
CA ILE A 213 7.97 2.94 -14.92
C ILE A 213 8.63 4.32 -14.90
N TRP A 214 8.21 5.21 -15.83
CA TRP A 214 8.73 6.57 -15.88
C TRP A 214 8.48 7.37 -14.60
N LEU A 215 7.26 7.30 -14.05
CA LEU A 215 6.95 7.93 -12.76
C LEU A 215 7.83 7.39 -11.62
N PHE A 216 8.11 6.09 -11.61
CA PHE A 216 8.97 5.50 -10.60
C PHE A 216 10.44 5.94 -10.75
N ILE A 217 10.97 6.03 -11.97
CA ILE A 217 12.31 6.59 -12.23
C ILE A 217 12.40 8.03 -11.70
N ARG A 218 11.40 8.87 -11.98
CA ARG A 218 11.34 10.25 -11.46
C ARG A 218 11.29 10.28 -9.93
N GLN A 219 10.59 9.35 -9.30
CA GLN A 219 10.55 9.21 -7.84
C GLN A 219 11.93 8.87 -7.29
N MET A 220 12.66 7.93 -7.89
CA MET A 220 14.04 7.60 -7.49
C MET A 220 14.98 8.81 -7.62
N ILE A 221 14.93 9.53 -8.74
CA ILE A 221 15.73 10.75 -8.93
C ILE A 221 15.42 11.79 -7.86
N TYR A 222 14.13 12.02 -7.57
CA TYR A 222 13.72 12.94 -6.50
C TYR A 222 14.31 12.55 -5.15
N THR A 223 14.27 11.27 -4.79
CA THR A 223 14.83 10.75 -3.54
C THR A 223 16.34 10.94 -3.47
N ILE A 224 17.08 10.71 -4.58
CA ILE A 224 18.52 10.96 -4.65
C ILE A 224 18.84 12.44 -4.37
N LEU A 225 18.07 13.34 -4.98
CA LEU A 225 18.25 14.78 -4.79
C LEU A 225 17.89 15.26 -3.38
N LEU A 226 16.91 14.60 -2.74
CA LEU A 226 16.52 14.91 -1.36
C LEU A 226 17.56 14.45 -0.34
N VAL A 227 18.17 13.28 -0.52
CA VAL A 227 19.19 12.71 0.39
C VAL A 227 20.51 13.50 0.32
N LYS A 228 20.78 14.20 -0.78
CA LYS A 228 21.99 15.05 -0.94
C LYS A 228 21.87 16.44 -0.29
N LYS A 229 20.70 16.79 0.23
CA LYS A 229 20.45 18.03 0.98
C LYS A 229 20.44 17.78 2.49
#